data_63db3318ed222c57aa9029a96bf189a2
#
_entry.id   63db3318ed222c57aa9029a96bf189a2
#
_cell.length_a   1.000
_cell.length_b   1.000
_cell.length_c   1.000
_cell.angle_alpha   90.00
_cell.angle_beta   90.00
_cell.angle_gamma   90.00
#
_symmetry.space_group_name_H-M   'P 1'
#
loop_
_entity.id
_entity.type
_entity.pdbx_description
1 polymer ?
#
loop_
_entity_poly.entity_id
_entity_poly.type
_entity_poly.pdbx_seq_one_letter_code
_entity_poly.pdbx_strand_id
1 'polypeptide(L)'
;MGRHSITDDAPDRGASPYALELRGLQKTFRTGLFGRGPRVHALNGLDLSVPTGTVHALLGPNGAGKTTTVRAVATLMTPDEGSVIVDGVDAIADPGAVRKIVGVSGQYAAVDGNLTGFENLRMVGQLYGQPRSEASERARELIAELNLEDAADRPMRTYSGGMRRRLDLAGALINRPSLVILDEPTTGLDPRGRRQMWEVIAEQVGSGATVLLTTQYLEEADALADEITVIDHGTIRAQGSAAELKSATGGSILTVAVVVPQDDDADTQVSSSLTQIGVGPAERVESGTETVTDTTSARWSVPVDAGTRSAVAAVRALSAAGIEVVDASVSTPTLDDVFLTLTERSGTTGPDTLGGVDEIIHRPAGSDTAAGEPEAKGEPVDRFAAAGGSDVLGADERAADSPDDRADRSEHAHVH
;
A
#
# COMPACT_ATOMS: atom_id res chain seq x y z
N MET A 1 -30.17 32.66 -43.81
CA MET A 1 -29.22 31.59 -43.49
C MET A 1 -28.80 31.81 -42.06
N GLY A 2 -29.54 31.22 -41.09
CA GLY A 2 -29.29 31.32 -39.68
C GLY A 2 -28.25 30.28 -39.26
N ARG A 3 -27.18 30.74 -38.65
CA ARG A 3 -26.23 29.87 -37.96
C ARG A 3 -26.84 29.46 -36.62
N HIS A 4 -27.19 28.20 -36.47
CA HIS A 4 -27.50 27.60 -35.17
C HIS A 4 -26.17 27.47 -34.40
N SER A 5 -26.02 28.29 -33.40
CA SER A 5 -25.04 28.05 -32.34
C SER A 5 -25.54 26.89 -31.49
N ILE A 6 -24.92 25.75 -31.59
CA ILE A 6 -25.08 24.68 -30.63
C ILE A 6 -24.34 25.18 -29.37
N THR A 7 -25.10 25.66 -28.41
CA THR A 7 -24.61 25.84 -27.04
C THR A 7 -24.34 24.44 -26.48
N ASP A 8 -23.09 24.16 -26.28
CA ASP A 8 -22.59 22.98 -25.56
C ASP A 8 -23.01 23.16 -24.10
N ASP A 9 -24.23 22.76 -23.78
CA ASP A 9 -24.79 22.73 -22.44
C ASP A 9 -24.35 21.40 -21.82
N ALA A 10 -23.06 21.30 -21.50
CA ALA A 10 -22.56 20.23 -20.63
C ALA A 10 -23.19 20.46 -19.25
N PRO A 11 -23.95 19.49 -18.70
CA PRO A 11 -24.50 19.64 -17.37
C PRO A 11 -23.35 19.92 -16.40
N ASP A 12 -23.49 20.95 -15.60
CA ASP A 12 -22.65 21.24 -14.44
C ASP A 12 -22.66 19.99 -13.55
N ARG A 13 -21.70 19.10 -13.75
CA ARG A 13 -21.47 17.93 -12.91
C ARG A 13 -20.84 18.48 -11.65
N GLY A 14 -21.67 18.78 -10.65
CA GLY A 14 -21.20 19.10 -9.32
C GLY A 14 -20.12 18.07 -8.98
N ALA A 15 -18.88 18.55 -8.81
CA ALA A 15 -17.73 17.68 -8.60
C ALA A 15 -18.02 16.74 -7.43
N SER A 16 -18.10 15.43 -7.70
CA SER A 16 -18.23 14.45 -6.64
C SER A 16 -16.98 14.55 -5.74
N PRO A 17 -17.11 14.56 -4.43
CA PRO A 17 -15.94 14.52 -3.55
C PRO A 17 -15.18 13.20 -3.68
N TYR A 18 -15.76 12.21 -4.35
CA TYR A 18 -15.19 10.88 -4.54
C TYR A 18 -14.90 10.62 -6.01
N ALA A 19 -13.68 10.15 -6.28
CA ALA A 19 -13.28 9.64 -7.59
C ALA A 19 -13.86 8.25 -7.88
N LEU A 20 -14.19 7.48 -6.84
CA LEU A 20 -14.82 6.17 -6.94
C LEU A 20 -15.83 5.96 -5.82
N GLU A 21 -17.01 5.46 -6.16
CA GLU A 21 -18.00 4.95 -5.21
C GLU A 21 -18.49 3.58 -5.67
N LEU A 22 -18.37 2.59 -4.80
CA LEU A 22 -18.94 1.25 -4.94
C LEU A 22 -20.02 1.08 -3.88
N ARG A 23 -21.20 0.58 -4.25
CA ARG A 23 -22.29 0.35 -3.32
C ARG A 23 -22.87 -1.03 -3.53
N GLY A 24 -22.83 -1.87 -2.50
CA GLY A 24 -23.39 -3.20 -2.47
C GLY A 24 -22.89 -4.12 -3.58
N LEU A 25 -21.61 -3.99 -3.98
CA LEU A 25 -21.08 -4.67 -5.16
C LEU A 25 -21.01 -6.18 -4.94
N GLN A 26 -21.68 -6.96 -5.80
CA GLN A 26 -21.71 -8.41 -5.73
C GLN A 26 -21.22 -9.05 -7.03
N LYS A 27 -20.46 -10.13 -6.90
CA LYS A 27 -20.04 -10.96 -8.03
C LYS A 27 -19.89 -12.42 -7.63
N THR A 28 -20.55 -13.29 -8.36
CA THR A 28 -20.48 -14.73 -8.18
C THR A 28 -19.97 -15.41 -9.44
N PHE A 29 -18.94 -16.22 -9.30
CA PHE A 29 -18.45 -17.09 -10.38
C PHE A 29 -18.90 -18.53 -10.14
N ARG A 30 -19.10 -19.26 -11.24
CA ARG A 30 -19.29 -20.70 -11.21
C ARG A 30 -18.02 -21.38 -11.68
N THR A 31 -17.48 -22.27 -10.85
CA THR A 31 -16.30 -23.07 -11.18
C THR A 31 -16.67 -24.31 -11.98
N GLY A 32 -15.66 -25.00 -12.55
CA GLY A 32 -15.83 -26.27 -13.25
C GLY A 32 -16.17 -26.16 -14.73
N LEU A 33 -16.06 -27.29 -15.44
CA LEU A 33 -16.31 -27.37 -16.86
C LEU A 33 -17.78 -27.04 -17.16
N PHE A 34 -18.02 -26.11 -18.09
CA PHE A 34 -19.38 -25.60 -18.42
C PHE A 34 -20.15 -24.93 -17.27
N GLY A 35 -19.47 -24.37 -16.25
CA GLY A 35 -20.13 -23.63 -15.16
C GLY A 35 -21.02 -24.51 -14.23
N ARG A 36 -20.76 -25.82 -14.18
CA ARG A 36 -21.51 -26.78 -13.35
C ARG A 36 -20.93 -27.01 -11.96
N GLY A 37 -19.81 -26.37 -11.62
CA GLY A 37 -19.17 -26.46 -10.31
C GLY A 37 -19.81 -25.57 -9.25
N PRO A 38 -19.25 -25.56 -8.04
CA PRO A 38 -19.73 -24.74 -6.94
C PRO A 38 -19.65 -23.23 -7.27
N ARG A 39 -20.55 -22.48 -6.65
CA ARG A 39 -20.54 -21.01 -6.73
C ARG A 39 -19.47 -20.47 -5.79
N VAL A 40 -18.70 -19.49 -6.29
CA VAL A 40 -17.73 -18.73 -5.50
C VAL A 40 -18.16 -17.27 -5.53
N HIS A 41 -18.52 -16.74 -4.37
CA HIS A 41 -18.82 -15.32 -4.21
C HIS A 41 -17.50 -14.55 -4.14
N ALA A 42 -17.11 -13.94 -5.25
CA ALA A 42 -15.86 -13.18 -5.31
C ALA A 42 -16.02 -11.78 -4.71
N LEU A 43 -17.24 -11.22 -4.78
CA LEU A 43 -17.64 -9.99 -4.09
C LEU A 43 -19.01 -10.24 -3.45
N ASN A 44 -19.19 -9.78 -2.22
CA ASN A 44 -20.38 -10.07 -1.42
C ASN A 44 -20.84 -8.81 -0.66
N GLY A 45 -21.34 -7.81 -1.41
CA GLY A 45 -21.84 -6.55 -0.85
C GLY A 45 -20.70 -5.58 -0.49
N LEU A 46 -19.75 -5.36 -1.42
CA LEU A 46 -18.62 -4.45 -1.18
C LEU A 46 -19.08 -2.99 -1.33
N ASP A 47 -18.89 -2.18 -0.27
CA ASP A 47 -19.08 -0.74 -0.24
C ASP A 47 -17.72 -0.05 -0.09
N LEU A 48 -17.35 0.85 -1.02
CA LEU A 48 -16.07 1.54 -1.02
C LEU A 48 -16.23 2.94 -1.59
N SER A 49 -15.63 3.94 -0.95
CA SER A 49 -15.54 5.30 -1.46
C SER A 49 -14.10 5.77 -1.45
N VAL A 50 -13.60 6.28 -2.58
CA VAL A 50 -12.24 6.80 -2.72
C VAL A 50 -12.30 8.30 -2.91
N PRO A 51 -11.83 9.11 -1.95
CA PRO A 51 -11.79 10.57 -2.07
C PRO A 51 -10.85 10.99 -3.21
N THR A 52 -11.19 12.11 -3.87
CA THR A 52 -10.35 12.67 -4.93
C THR A 52 -8.99 13.14 -4.40
N GLY A 53 -7.92 12.83 -5.12
CA GLY A 53 -6.55 13.25 -4.77
C GLY A 53 -5.90 12.43 -3.66
N THR A 54 -6.38 11.21 -3.39
CA THR A 54 -5.84 10.32 -2.37
C THR A 54 -5.37 8.98 -2.95
N VAL A 55 -4.56 8.27 -2.18
CA VAL A 55 -4.25 6.85 -2.39
C VAL A 55 -5.15 6.00 -1.49
N HIS A 56 -6.00 5.20 -2.09
CA HIS A 56 -6.80 4.21 -1.37
C HIS A 56 -6.26 2.81 -1.65
N ALA A 57 -5.81 2.10 -0.61
CA ALA A 57 -5.34 0.73 -0.75
C ALA A 57 -6.45 -0.29 -0.48
N LEU A 58 -6.68 -1.18 -1.42
CA LEU A 58 -7.49 -2.38 -1.25
C LEU A 58 -6.57 -3.56 -0.92
N LEU A 59 -6.46 -3.87 0.37
CA LEU A 59 -5.55 -4.84 0.94
C LEU A 59 -6.25 -6.19 1.18
N GLY A 60 -5.59 -7.29 0.90
CA GLY A 60 -6.12 -8.62 1.22
C GLY A 60 -5.34 -9.76 0.58
N PRO A 61 -5.58 -11.00 0.99
CA PRO A 61 -4.91 -12.17 0.44
C PRO A 61 -5.31 -12.45 -1.01
N ASN A 62 -4.63 -13.42 -1.63
CA ASN A 62 -5.01 -13.90 -2.94
C ASN A 62 -6.40 -14.54 -2.88
N GLY A 63 -7.27 -14.16 -3.82
CA GLY A 63 -8.66 -14.62 -3.85
C GLY A 63 -9.64 -13.80 -3.00
N ALA A 64 -9.19 -12.76 -2.29
CA ALA A 64 -10.05 -11.89 -1.48
C ALA A 64 -11.08 -11.07 -2.28
N GLY A 65 -10.89 -10.91 -3.60
CA GLY A 65 -11.79 -10.13 -4.46
C GLY A 65 -11.15 -8.90 -5.10
N LYS A 66 -9.87 -8.56 -4.77
CA LYS A 66 -9.17 -7.36 -5.26
C LYS A 66 -9.24 -7.18 -6.78
N THR A 67 -8.70 -8.13 -7.54
CA THR A 67 -8.72 -8.09 -9.01
C THR A 67 -10.14 -8.12 -9.59
N THR A 68 -11.10 -8.73 -8.88
CA THR A 68 -12.52 -8.71 -9.29
C THR A 68 -13.08 -7.29 -9.17
N THR A 69 -12.78 -6.59 -8.08
CA THR A 69 -13.13 -5.17 -7.89
C THR A 69 -12.50 -4.30 -8.97
N VAL A 70 -11.20 -4.46 -9.22
CA VAL A 70 -10.49 -3.75 -10.31
C VAL A 70 -11.19 -3.95 -11.66
N ARG A 71 -11.55 -5.18 -12.01
CA ARG A 71 -12.23 -5.49 -13.27
C ARG A 71 -13.62 -4.86 -13.38
N ALA A 72 -14.34 -4.75 -12.27
CA ALA A 72 -15.64 -4.08 -12.25
C ALA A 72 -15.48 -2.56 -12.47
N VAL A 73 -14.55 -1.92 -11.76
CA VAL A 73 -14.25 -0.47 -11.88
C VAL A 73 -13.72 -0.13 -13.27
N ALA A 74 -12.81 -0.97 -13.79
CA ALA A 74 -12.25 -0.81 -15.15
C ALA A 74 -13.24 -1.16 -16.28
N THR A 75 -14.50 -1.47 -15.96
CA THR A 75 -15.55 -1.88 -16.91
C THR A 75 -15.21 -3.13 -17.74
N LEU A 76 -14.30 -3.96 -17.24
CA LEU A 76 -13.91 -5.24 -17.86
C LEU A 76 -14.84 -6.38 -17.45
N MET A 77 -15.70 -6.13 -16.46
CA MET A 77 -16.66 -7.09 -15.94
C MET A 77 -17.89 -6.35 -15.39
N THR A 78 -19.08 -6.85 -15.70
CA THR A 78 -20.31 -6.35 -15.09
C THR A 78 -20.56 -7.07 -13.76
N PRO A 79 -20.79 -6.37 -12.64
CA PRO A 79 -21.21 -6.98 -11.39
C PRO A 79 -22.57 -7.65 -11.54
N ASP A 80 -22.92 -8.54 -10.63
CA ASP A 80 -24.24 -9.20 -10.61
C ASP A 80 -25.27 -8.28 -9.92
N GLU A 81 -24.84 -7.54 -8.88
CA GLU A 81 -25.63 -6.54 -8.16
C GLU A 81 -24.74 -5.38 -7.70
N GLY A 82 -25.36 -4.27 -7.31
CA GLY A 82 -24.70 -3.07 -6.83
C GLY A 82 -24.43 -2.04 -7.93
N SER A 83 -23.71 -0.97 -7.57
CA SER A 83 -23.35 0.13 -8.47
C SER A 83 -21.88 0.46 -8.42
N VAL A 84 -21.36 0.99 -9.53
CA VAL A 84 -19.97 1.47 -9.66
C VAL A 84 -20.05 2.86 -10.29
N ILE A 85 -19.69 3.88 -9.52
CA ILE A 85 -19.67 5.27 -9.99
C ILE A 85 -18.21 5.74 -9.98
N VAL A 86 -17.73 6.25 -11.09
CA VAL A 86 -16.39 6.79 -11.25
C VAL A 86 -16.48 8.25 -11.67
N ASP A 87 -16.01 9.16 -10.83
CA ASP A 87 -16.08 10.61 -11.06
C ASP A 87 -17.50 11.06 -11.48
N GLY A 88 -18.51 10.54 -10.77
CA GLY A 88 -19.92 10.79 -11.04
C GLY A 88 -20.51 10.05 -12.24
N VAL A 89 -19.75 9.21 -12.95
CA VAL A 89 -20.19 8.44 -14.12
C VAL A 89 -20.52 6.99 -13.72
N ASP A 90 -21.73 6.52 -14.04
CA ASP A 90 -22.11 5.12 -13.81
C ASP A 90 -21.39 4.19 -14.81
N ALA A 91 -20.55 3.31 -14.29
CA ALA A 91 -19.73 2.39 -15.08
C ALA A 91 -20.54 1.28 -15.77
N ILE A 92 -21.74 1.00 -15.27
CA ILE A 92 -22.62 -0.01 -15.84
C ILE A 92 -23.44 0.61 -16.98
N ALA A 93 -23.93 1.84 -16.77
CA ALA A 93 -24.75 2.55 -17.76
C ALA A 93 -23.91 3.12 -18.91
N ASP A 94 -22.75 3.71 -18.62
CA ASP A 94 -21.84 4.27 -19.63
C ASP A 94 -20.37 3.81 -19.43
N PRO A 95 -20.07 2.54 -19.75
CA PRO A 95 -18.72 2.03 -19.65
C PRO A 95 -17.72 2.72 -20.61
N GLY A 96 -18.25 3.33 -21.69
CA GLY A 96 -17.43 4.04 -22.67
C GLY A 96 -16.88 5.36 -22.11
N ALA A 97 -17.69 6.10 -21.36
CA ALA A 97 -17.26 7.30 -20.66
C ALA A 97 -16.24 6.99 -19.55
N VAL A 98 -16.49 5.94 -18.73
CA VAL A 98 -15.58 5.54 -17.65
C VAL A 98 -14.21 5.15 -18.19
N ARG A 99 -14.10 4.41 -19.29
CA ARG A 99 -12.81 4.05 -19.90
C ARG A 99 -11.97 5.26 -20.33
N LYS A 100 -12.55 6.43 -20.52
CA LYS A 100 -11.83 7.65 -20.88
C LYS A 100 -11.22 8.36 -19.66
N ILE A 101 -11.77 8.11 -18.48
CA ILE A 101 -11.39 8.78 -17.22
C ILE A 101 -10.69 7.87 -16.24
N VAL A 102 -10.51 6.58 -16.58
CA VAL A 102 -9.79 5.59 -15.78
C VAL A 102 -8.51 5.17 -16.48
N GLY A 103 -7.40 5.18 -15.77
CA GLY A 103 -6.15 4.56 -16.18
C GLY A 103 -5.93 3.27 -15.40
N VAL A 104 -5.50 2.20 -16.06
CA VAL A 104 -5.29 0.90 -15.41
C VAL A 104 -3.89 0.39 -15.71
N SER A 105 -3.10 0.13 -14.66
CA SER A 105 -1.88 -0.66 -14.72
C SER A 105 -2.17 -2.02 -14.08
N GLY A 106 -2.19 -3.08 -14.91
CA GLY A 106 -2.57 -4.42 -14.48
C GLY A 106 -1.38 -5.33 -14.21
N GLN A 107 -1.65 -6.60 -13.88
CA GLN A 107 -0.61 -7.61 -13.67
C GLN A 107 0.21 -7.91 -14.94
N TYR A 108 -0.37 -7.65 -16.12
CA TYR A 108 0.30 -7.81 -17.41
C TYR A 108 0.40 -6.45 -18.09
N ALA A 109 1.62 -5.98 -18.27
CA ALA A 109 1.87 -4.74 -18.99
C ALA A 109 1.27 -4.82 -20.41
N ALA A 110 0.37 -3.91 -20.73
CA ALA A 110 -0.28 -3.81 -22.05
C ALA A 110 0.67 -3.16 -23.08
N VAL A 111 1.94 -3.62 -23.14
CA VAL A 111 3.00 -3.04 -23.94
C VAL A 111 3.60 -4.08 -24.91
N ASP A 112 3.89 -3.66 -26.12
CA ASP A 112 4.55 -4.51 -27.12
C ASP A 112 6.07 -4.51 -26.89
N GLY A 113 6.64 -5.70 -26.68
CA GLY A 113 8.07 -5.87 -26.44
C GLY A 113 8.97 -5.45 -27.60
N ASN A 114 8.45 -5.38 -28.82
CA ASN A 114 9.21 -5.01 -30.02
C ASN A 114 9.25 -3.49 -30.26
N LEU A 115 8.25 -2.77 -29.73
CA LEU A 115 8.21 -1.31 -29.75
C LEU A 115 9.15 -0.72 -28.70
N THR A 116 9.64 0.49 -28.95
CA THR A 116 10.36 1.28 -27.96
C THR A 116 9.41 1.78 -26.86
N GLY A 117 9.95 2.25 -25.73
CA GLY A 117 9.13 2.84 -24.67
C GLY A 117 8.29 4.02 -25.18
N PHE A 118 8.90 4.89 -25.96
CA PHE A 118 8.22 6.02 -26.59
C PHE A 118 7.11 5.59 -27.55
N GLU A 119 7.37 4.61 -28.40
CA GLU A 119 6.38 4.10 -29.37
C GLU A 119 5.20 3.45 -28.69
N ASN A 120 5.43 2.71 -27.61
CA ASN A 120 4.37 2.12 -26.79
C ASN A 120 3.44 3.20 -26.22
N LEU A 121 3.99 4.22 -25.55
CA LEU A 121 3.17 5.29 -24.96
C LEU A 121 2.41 6.08 -26.01
N ARG A 122 3.07 6.44 -27.11
CA ARG A 122 2.40 7.12 -28.23
C ARG A 122 1.26 6.28 -28.81
N MET A 123 1.45 4.98 -28.97
CA MET A 123 0.42 4.05 -29.43
C MET A 123 -0.77 4.04 -28.48
N VAL A 124 -0.53 3.94 -27.17
CA VAL A 124 -1.60 3.95 -26.16
C VAL A 124 -2.37 5.28 -26.21
N GLY A 125 -1.68 6.44 -26.29
CA GLY A 125 -2.33 7.75 -26.44
C GLY A 125 -3.25 7.81 -27.67
N GLN A 126 -2.77 7.29 -28.81
CA GLN A 126 -3.58 7.21 -30.03
C GLN A 126 -4.78 6.27 -29.91
N LEU A 127 -4.68 5.16 -29.15
CA LEU A 127 -5.81 4.28 -28.86
C LEU A 127 -6.88 4.96 -28.01
N TYR A 128 -6.50 5.93 -27.16
CA TYR A 128 -7.44 6.82 -26.46
C TYR A 128 -8.01 7.94 -27.36
N GLY A 129 -7.60 8.01 -28.64
CA GLY A 129 -8.10 8.96 -29.61
C GLY A 129 -7.31 10.28 -29.67
N GLN A 130 -6.16 10.38 -29.00
CA GLN A 130 -5.32 11.55 -29.07
C GLN A 130 -4.69 11.71 -30.48
N PRO A 131 -4.59 12.93 -31.03
CA PRO A 131 -3.81 13.19 -32.22
C PRO A 131 -2.34 12.77 -32.02
N ARG A 132 -1.69 12.34 -33.09
CA ARG A 132 -0.30 11.83 -33.01
C ARG A 132 0.69 12.83 -32.39
N SER A 133 0.50 14.13 -32.62
CA SER A 133 1.32 15.20 -32.01
C SER A 133 1.16 15.23 -30.49
N GLU A 134 -0.07 15.26 -30.03
CA GLU A 134 -0.43 15.28 -28.59
C GLU A 134 0.04 14.00 -27.88
N ALA A 135 -0.26 12.82 -28.44
CA ALA A 135 0.22 11.55 -27.91
C ALA A 135 1.77 11.48 -27.85
N SER A 136 2.47 12.11 -28.82
CA SER A 136 3.94 12.14 -28.81
C SER A 136 4.51 13.11 -27.78
N GLU A 137 3.86 14.23 -27.54
CA GLU A 137 4.24 15.21 -26.50
C GLU A 137 4.04 14.59 -25.11
N ARG A 138 2.82 14.06 -24.87
CA ARG A 138 2.52 13.42 -23.59
C ARG A 138 3.38 12.19 -23.29
N ALA A 139 3.74 11.41 -24.32
CA ALA A 139 4.65 10.29 -24.15
C ALA A 139 6.05 10.76 -23.68
N ARG A 140 6.58 11.88 -24.20
CA ARG A 140 7.87 12.42 -23.75
C ARG A 140 7.81 12.98 -22.33
N GLU A 141 6.72 13.67 -21.98
CA GLU A 141 6.47 14.14 -20.62
C GLU A 141 6.55 12.98 -19.64
N LEU A 142 5.77 11.92 -19.86
CA LEU A 142 5.71 10.75 -18.98
C LEU A 142 7.04 9.98 -18.92
N ILE A 143 7.78 9.90 -20.01
CA ILE A 143 9.12 9.30 -20.04
C ILE A 143 10.06 10.06 -19.10
N ALA A 144 10.01 11.40 -19.12
CA ALA A 144 10.81 12.23 -18.22
C ALA A 144 10.34 12.14 -16.78
N GLU A 145 9.03 12.29 -16.51
CA GLU A 145 8.43 12.17 -15.18
C GLU A 145 8.77 10.84 -14.50
N LEU A 146 8.89 9.75 -15.28
CA LEU A 146 9.13 8.39 -14.76
C LEU A 146 10.58 7.92 -14.88
N ASN A 147 11.52 8.84 -15.18
CA ASN A 147 12.95 8.57 -15.29
C ASN A 147 13.25 7.39 -16.25
N LEU A 148 12.72 7.47 -17.48
CA LEU A 148 12.88 6.47 -18.52
C LEU A 148 13.59 7.01 -19.78
N GLU A 149 14.18 8.23 -19.75
CA GLU A 149 14.78 8.91 -20.90
C GLU A 149 15.88 8.08 -21.55
N ASP A 150 16.79 7.50 -20.76
CA ASP A 150 17.91 6.68 -21.25
C ASP A 150 17.46 5.41 -21.98
N ALA A 151 16.19 5.04 -21.80
CA ALA A 151 15.61 3.83 -22.36
C ALA A 151 14.52 4.10 -23.40
N ALA A 152 14.11 5.37 -23.59
CA ALA A 152 12.97 5.77 -24.41
C ALA A 152 12.95 5.14 -25.81
N ASP A 153 14.13 5.10 -26.45
CA ASP A 153 14.31 4.62 -27.82
C ASP A 153 14.80 3.14 -27.91
N ARG A 154 14.86 2.45 -26.77
CA ARG A 154 15.22 1.03 -26.73
C ARG A 154 13.96 0.17 -26.82
N PRO A 155 14.01 -1.01 -27.50
CA PRO A 155 12.90 -1.97 -27.47
C PRO A 155 12.57 -2.40 -26.04
N MET A 156 11.27 -2.44 -25.70
CA MET A 156 10.78 -2.72 -24.34
C MET A 156 11.21 -4.11 -23.83
N ARG A 157 11.45 -5.08 -24.72
CA ARG A 157 12.00 -6.39 -24.32
C ARG A 157 13.34 -6.31 -23.60
N THR A 158 14.10 -5.21 -23.78
CA THR A 158 15.40 -4.97 -23.14
C THR A 158 15.29 -4.26 -21.79
N TYR A 159 14.07 -3.90 -21.36
CA TYR A 159 13.84 -3.22 -20.09
C TYR A 159 13.99 -4.16 -18.91
N SER A 160 14.46 -3.64 -17.78
CA SER A 160 14.37 -4.33 -16.49
C SER A 160 12.91 -4.45 -16.04
N GLY A 161 12.63 -5.29 -15.04
CA GLY A 161 11.28 -5.42 -14.47
C GLY A 161 10.73 -4.07 -13.97
N GLY A 162 11.55 -3.32 -13.24
CA GLY A 162 11.16 -1.99 -12.73
C GLY A 162 10.91 -0.97 -13.85
N MET A 163 11.72 -0.97 -14.91
CA MET A 163 11.50 -0.10 -16.07
C MET A 163 10.20 -0.44 -16.80
N ARG A 164 9.89 -1.73 -16.96
CA ARG A 164 8.62 -2.18 -17.56
C ARG A 164 7.43 -1.71 -16.75
N ARG A 165 7.53 -1.82 -15.42
CA ARG A 165 6.44 -1.42 -14.52
C ARG A 165 6.21 0.09 -14.53
N ARG A 166 7.29 0.89 -14.57
CA ARG A 166 7.18 2.35 -14.75
C ARG A 166 6.58 2.71 -16.11
N LEU A 167 6.93 2.01 -17.18
CA LEU A 167 6.33 2.24 -18.49
C LEU A 167 4.83 1.86 -18.52
N ASP A 168 4.44 0.80 -17.82
CA ASP A 168 3.04 0.39 -17.68
C ASP A 168 2.22 1.44 -16.92
N LEU A 169 2.78 1.97 -15.83
CA LEU A 169 2.20 3.11 -15.10
C LEU A 169 2.08 4.34 -16.01
N ALA A 170 3.12 4.67 -16.82
CA ALA A 170 3.05 5.73 -17.81
C ALA A 170 1.89 5.54 -18.79
N GLY A 171 1.66 4.30 -19.23
CA GLY A 171 0.53 3.94 -20.08
C GLY A 171 -0.82 4.22 -19.43
N ALA A 172 -0.96 3.95 -18.13
CA ALA A 172 -2.15 4.25 -17.37
C ALA A 172 -2.38 5.78 -17.23
N LEU A 173 -1.32 6.57 -17.16
CA LEU A 173 -1.35 8.03 -16.99
C LEU A 173 -1.48 8.82 -18.31
N ILE A 174 -1.38 8.17 -19.46
CA ILE A 174 -1.28 8.82 -20.78
C ILE A 174 -2.46 9.75 -21.08
N ASN A 175 -3.65 9.36 -20.67
CA ASN A 175 -4.90 10.09 -20.93
C ASN A 175 -5.32 11.03 -19.79
N ARG A 176 -4.43 11.33 -18.83
CA ARG A 176 -4.70 12.16 -17.65
C ARG A 176 -6.00 11.74 -16.94
N PRO A 177 -6.09 10.49 -16.47
CA PRO A 177 -7.31 9.95 -15.89
C PRO A 177 -7.66 10.62 -14.56
N SER A 178 -8.95 10.67 -14.20
CA SER A 178 -9.42 11.08 -12.86
C SER A 178 -9.11 10.02 -11.81
N LEU A 179 -9.05 8.73 -12.21
CA LEU A 179 -8.75 7.60 -11.34
C LEU A 179 -7.71 6.69 -11.99
N VAL A 180 -6.62 6.44 -11.29
CA VAL A 180 -5.59 5.46 -11.66
C VAL A 180 -5.77 4.20 -10.82
N ILE A 181 -5.89 3.05 -11.46
CA ILE A 181 -5.99 1.75 -10.81
C ILE A 181 -4.67 1.02 -10.98
N LEU A 182 -4.06 0.64 -9.87
CA LEU A 182 -2.81 -0.12 -9.82
C LEU A 182 -3.06 -1.50 -9.21
N ASP A 183 -3.10 -2.53 -10.06
CA ASP A 183 -3.32 -3.91 -9.59
C ASP A 183 -1.98 -4.59 -9.30
N GLU A 184 -1.62 -4.66 -8.02
CA GLU A 184 -0.37 -5.22 -7.49
C GLU A 184 0.90 -4.64 -8.16
N PRO A 185 1.12 -3.30 -8.09
CA PRO A 185 2.12 -2.60 -8.91
C PRO A 185 3.56 -3.00 -8.61
N THR A 186 3.88 -3.56 -7.44
CA THR A 186 5.24 -3.91 -7.04
C THR A 186 5.54 -5.40 -7.05
N THR A 187 4.56 -6.22 -7.46
CA THR A 187 4.76 -7.67 -7.55
C THR A 187 5.90 -8.01 -8.51
N GLY A 188 6.85 -8.83 -8.04
CA GLY A 188 8.02 -9.26 -8.81
C GLY A 188 9.17 -8.25 -8.86
N LEU A 189 9.08 -7.13 -8.14
CA LEU A 189 10.18 -6.20 -7.97
C LEU A 189 11.02 -6.53 -6.73
N ASP A 190 12.31 -6.24 -6.82
CA ASP A 190 13.20 -6.26 -5.68
C ASP A 190 12.90 -5.12 -4.68
N PRO A 191 13.42 -5.13 -3.44
CA PRO A 191 13.11 -4.10 -2.45
C PRO A 191 13.46 -2.67 -2.88
N ARG A 192 14.49 -2.50 -3.72
CA ARG A 192 14.86 -1.20 -4.27
C ARG A 192 13.87 -0.74 -5.33
N GLY A 193 13.48 -1.64 -6.23
CA GLY A 193 12.48 -1.37 -7.26
C GLY A 193 11.11 -1.03 -6.67
N ARG A 194 10.72 -1.70 -5.56
CA ARG A 194 9.48 -1.37 -4.83
C ARG A 194 9.50 0.07 -4.31
N ARG A 195 10.56 0.48 -3.60
CA ARG A 195 10.70 1.85 -3.08
C ARG A 195 10.65 2.89 -4.18
N GLN A 196 11.37 2.67 -5.28
CA GLN A 196 11.33 3.57 -6.43
C GLN A 196 9.93 3.68 -7.06
N MET A 197 9.16 2.59 -7.08
CA MET A 197 7.77 2.63 -7.56
C MET A 197 6.87 3.41 -6.60
N TRP A 198 7.06 3.26 -5.29
CA TRP A 198 6.32 4.02 -4.28
C TRP A 198 6.56 5.54 -4.39
N GLU A 199 7.83 5.94 -4.58
CA GLU A 199 8.20 7.34 -4.83
C GLU A 199 7.44 7.91 -6.04
N VAL A 200 7.45 7.16 -7.14
CA VAL A 200 6.74 7.55 -8.38
C VAL A 200 5.23 7.68 -8.15
N ILE A 201 4.60 6.73 -7.44
CA ILE A 201 3.16 6.78 -7.13
C ILE A 201 2.85 8.00 -6.27
N ALA A 202 3.66 8.27 -5.24
CA ALA A 202 3.50 9.42 -4.35
C ALA A 202 3.62 10.75 -5.10
N GLU A 203 4.56 10.87 -6.04
CA GLU A 203 4.71 12.06 -6.90
C GLU A 203 3.47 12.30 -7.78
N GLN A 204 2.87 11.23 -8.34
CA GLN A 204 1.66 11.35 -9.15
C GLN A 204 0.46 11.84 -8.32
N VAL A 205 0.30 11.34 -7.10
CA VAL A 205 -0.75 11.81 -6.19
C VAL A 205 -0.50 13.24 -5.73
N GLY A 206 0.74 13.60 -5.41
CA GLY A 206 1.15 14.98 -5.13
C GLY A 206 0.85 15.96 -6.26
N SER A 207 0.73 15.46 -7.50
CA SER A 207 0.30 16.22 -8.68
C SER A 207 -1.22 16.22 -8.90
N GLY A 208 -2.00 15.62 -7.98
CA GLY A 208 -3.47 15.64 -7.98
C GLY A 208 -4.13 14.38 -8.54
N ALA A 209 -3.39 13.31 -8.83
CA ALA A 209 -3.97 12.04 -9.26
C ALA A 209 -4.67 11.35 -8.08
N THR A 210 -5.77 10.64 -8.37
CA THR A 210 -6.40 9.71 -7.40
C THR A 210 -5.99 8.29 -7.75
N VAL A 211 -5.61 7.51 -6.75
CA VAL A 211 -5.11 6.15 -6.95
C VAL A 211 -5.92 5.13 -6.15
N LEU A 212 -6.44 4.11 -6.83
CA LEU A 212 -6.88 2.86 -6.22
C LEU A 212 -5.77 1.83 -6.38
N LEU A 213 -5.12 1.48 -5.28
CA LEU A 213 -4.03 0.51 -5.22
C LEU A 213 -4.56 -0.82 -4.70
N THR A 214 -4.37 -1.93 -5.42
CA THR A 214 -4.57 -3.25 -4.82
C THR A 214 -3.23 -3.85 -4.44
N THR A 215 -3.16 -4.46 -3.27
CA THR A 215 -1.93 -5.11 -2.81
C THR A 215 -2.23 -6.25 -1.83
N GLN A 216 -1.29 -7.17 -1.71
CA GLN A 216 -1.21 -8.15 -0.63
C GLN A 216 -0.06 -7.83 0.34
N TYR A 217 0.73 -6.79 0.05
CA TYR A 217 1.87 -6.38 0.86
C TYR A 217 1.46 -5.26 1.82
N LEU A 218 1.50 -5.57 3.11
CA LEU A 218 1.13 -4.64 4.17
C LEU A 218 2.04 -3.42 4.23
N GLU A 219 3.35 -3.61 3.96
CA GLU A 219 4.32 -2.52 3.87
C GLU A 219 3.97 -1.50 2.77
N GLU A 220 3.42 -1.95 1.64
CA GLU A 220 3.03 -1.10 0.53
C GLU A 220 1.82 -0.23 0.90
N ALA A 221 0.81 -0.84 1.53
CA ALA A 221 -0.36 -0.11 2.03
C ALA A 221 0.04 0.91 3.11
N ASP A 222 0.92 0.52 4.05
CA ASP A 222 1.41 1.39 5.12
C ASP A 222 2.21 2.59 4.61
N ALA A 223 3.00 2.38 3.54
CA ALA A 223 3.86 3.42 2.97
C ALA A 223 3.10 4.43 2.10
N LEU A 224 2.06 3.99 1.38
CA LEU A 224 1.44 4.78 0.32
C LEU A 224 0.03 5.26 0.64
N ALA A 225 -0.77 4.47 1.37
CA ALA A 225 -2.19 4.72 1.45
C ALA A 225 -2.54 5.81 2.47
N ASP A 226 -3.44 6.71 2.06
CA ASP A 226 -4.14 7.61 2.98
C ASP A 226 -5.24 6.85 3.70
N GLU A 227 -5.91 5.92 3.01
CA GLU A 227 -6.93 5.03 3.55
C GLU A 227 -6.74 3.60 3.05
N ILE A 228 -6.97 2.63 3.92
CA ILE A 228 -6.81 1.20 3.65
C ILE A 228 -8.16 0.52 3.89
N THR A 229 -8.62 -0.24 2.91
CA THR A 229 -9.73 -1.18 3.06
C THR A 229 -9.18 -2.60 3.04
N VAL A 230 -9.31 -3.31 4.14
CA VAL A 230 -8.95 -4.73 4.23
C VAL A 230 -10.14 -5.57 3.77
N ILE A 231 -9.91 -6.38 2.73
CA ILE A 231 -10.93 -7.30 2.22
C ILE A 231 -10.52 -8.75 2.39
N ASP A 232 -11.51 -9.59 2.70
CA ASP A 232 -11.36 -11.02 2.74
C ASP A 232 -12.65 -11.71 2.29
N HIS A 233 -12.53 -12.73 1.42
CA HIS A 233 -13.68 -13.45 0.85
C HIS A 233 -14.78 -12.54 0.28
N GLY A 234 -14.40 -11.46 -0.38
CA GLY A 234 -15.32 -10.50 -1.03
C GLY A 234 -16.07 -9.57 -0.08
N THR A 235 -15.69 -9.51 1.19
CA THR A 235 -16.28 -8.63 2.21
C THR A 235 -15.23 -7.72 2.83
N ILE A 236 -15.63 -6.52 3.25
CA ILE A 236 -14.76 -5.63 4.02
C ILE A 236 -14.63 -6.17 5.44
N ARG A 237 -13.40 -6.23 5.96
CA ARG A 237 -13.06 -6.63 7.33
C ARG A 237 -12.72 -5.45 8.20
N ALA A 238 -12.04 -4.45 7.64
CA ALA A 238 -11.68 -3.22 8.31
C ALA A 238 -11.44 -2.12 7.29
N GLN A 239 -11.63 -0.87 7.70
CA GLN A 239 -11.35 0.31 6.88
C GLN A 239 -10.88 1.45 7.78
N GLY A 240 -9.89 2.23 7.31
CA GLY A 240 -9.35 3.38 8.00
C GLY A 240 -7.93 3.68 7.54
N SER A 241 -7.32 4.72 8.09
CA SER A 241 -5.90 5.01 7.92
C SER A 241 -5.04 3.91 8.55
N ALA A 242 -3.78 3.80 8.12
CA ALA A 242 -2.84 2.86 8.72
C ALA A 242 -2.70 3.05 10.25
N ALA A 243 -2.74 4.30 10.72
CA ALA A 243 -2.68 4.62 12.15
C ALA A 243 -3.93 4.15 12.92
N GLU A 244 -5.12 4.35 12.36
CA GLU A 244 -6.38 3.91 12.96
C GLU A 244 -6.45 2.38 13.03
N LEU A 245 -6.10 1.68 11.94
CA LEU A 245 -6.09 0.22 11.92
C LEU A 245 -5.09 -0.37 12.93
N LYS A 246 -3.89 0.19 13.04
CA LYS A 246 -2.89 -0.22 14.04
C LYS A 246 -3.38 0.03 15.47
N SER A 247 -4.02 1.15 15.74
CA SER A 247 -4.54 1.47 17.08
C SER A 247 -5.73 0.59 17.49
N ALA A 248 -6.55 0.14 16.52
CA ALA A 248 -7.68 -0.77 16.79
C ALA A 248 -7.26 -2.18 17.21
N THR A 249 -6.02 -2.60 16.93
CA THR A 249 -5.52 -3.94 17.25
C THR A 249 -5.01 -4.06 18.69
N GLY A 250 -4.91 -2.96 19.41
CA GLY A 250 -4.33 -2.85 20.76
C GLY A 250 -3.12 -1.91 20.74
N GLY A 251 -2.90 -1.18 21.79
CA GLY A 251 -1.82 -0.19 21.89
C GLY A 251 -0.43 -0.75 21.61
N SER A 252 0.60 0.10 21.79
CA SER A 252 2.00 -0.35 21.71
C SER A 252 2.25 -1.50 22.69
N ILE A 253 3.13 -2.43 22.32
CA ILE A 253 3.54 -3.54 23.18
C ILE A 253 4.93 -3.23 23.73
N LEU A 254 5.04 -3.15 25.04
CA LEU A 254 6.32 -3.11 25.72
C LEU A 254 6.83 -4.53 25.94
N THR A 255 7.98 -4.85 25.39
CA THR A 255 8.70 -6.10 25.62
C THR A 255 9.90 -5.83 26.51
N VAL A 256 10.02 -6.57 27.61
CA VAL A 256 11.12 -6.44 28.56
C VAL A 256 11.80 -7.80 28.72
N ALA A 257 13.12 -7.83 28.57
CA ALA A 257 13.95 -8.98 28.89
C ALA A 257 14.60 -8.75 30.27
N VAL A 258 14.39 -9.68 31.19
CA VAL A 258 14.89 -9.60 32.58
C VAL A 258 15.68 -10.84 32.93
N VAL A 259 16.66 -10.65 33.82
CA VAL A 259 17.35 -11.76 34.45
C VAL A 259 16.54 -12.16 35.68
N VAL A 260 15.95 -13.36 35.64
CA VAL A 260 15.13 -13.88 36.75
C VAL A 260 15.88 -15.04 37.40
N PRO A 261 16.01 -15.07 38.73
CA PRO A 261 16.29 -16.29 39.43
C PRO A 261 15.23 -17.34 39.12
N GLN A 262 15.55 -18.63 39.09
CA GLN A 262 14.56 -19.68 38.90
C GLN A 262 13.69 -19.82 40.16
N ASP A 263 12.88 -18.79 40.43
CA ASP A 263 11.97 -18.74 41.58
C ASP A 263 10.63 -18.21 41.13
N ASP A 264 9.55 -18.92 41.47
CA ASP A 264 8.15 -18.56 41.07
C ASP A 264 7.71 -17.19 41.62
N ASP A 265 8.35 -16.70 42.72
CA ASP A 265 8.10 -15.41 43.31
C ASP A 265 8.60 -14.25 42.41
N ALA A 266 9.70 -14.45 41.69
CA ALA A 266 10.29 -13.46 40.81
C ALA A 266 9.39 -13.22 39.56
N ASP A 267 8.84 -14.26 38.96
CA ASP A 267 7.91 -14.17 37.86
C ASP A 267 6.64 -13.40 38.23
N THR A 268 6.11 -13.64 39.42
CA THR A 268 4.94 -12.92 39.96
C THR A 268 5.24 -11.44 40.16
N GLN A 269 6.44 -11.12 40.66
CA GLN A 269 6.88 -9.73 40.89
C GLN A 269 7.10 -8.97 39.58
N VAL A 270 7.68 -9.61 38.53
CA VAL A 270 7.81 -9.03 37.19
C VAL A 270 6.42 -8.75 36.60
N SER A 271 5.56 -9.76 36.58
CA SER A 271 4.21 -9.65 36.04
C SER A 271 3.40 -8.54 36.71
N SER A 272 3.42 -8.47 38.05
CA SER A 272 2.70 -7.43 38.78
C SER A 272 3.24 -6.03 38.51
N SER A 273 4.56 -5.86 38.43
CA SER A 273 5.20 -4.58 38.15
C SER A 273 4.89 -4.08 36.74
N LEU A 274 4.91 -4.96 35.75
CA LEU A 274 4.60 -4.62 34.36
C LEU A 274 3.11 -4.34 34.16
N THR A 275 2.22 -5.12 34.81
CA THR A 275 0.77 -4.93 34.72
C THR A 275 0.32 -3.57 35.29
N GLN A 276 1.04 -3.01 36.31
CA GLN A 276 0.76 -1.67 36.84
C GLN A 276 1.12 -0.54 35.85
N ILE A 277 1.99 -0.80 34.90
CA ILE A 277 2.46 0.17 33.91
C ILE A 277 1.68 0.03 32.60
N GLY A 278 1.24 -1.17 32.31
CA GLY A 278 0.46 -1.51 31.12
C GLY A 278 -1.00 -1.14 31.23
N VAL A 279 -1.69 -1.21 30.10
CA VAL A 279 -3.16 -1.09 30.00
C VAL A 279 -3.84 -2.47 29.98
N GLY A 280 -3.05 -3.54 30.14
CA GLY A 280 -3.52 -4.93 30.18
C GLY A 280 -2.56 -5.82 30.95
N PRO A 281 -2.86 -7.13 31.03
CA PRO A 281 -2.01 -8.08 31.75
C PRO A 281 -0.64 -8.22 31.06
N ALA A 282 0.40 -8.44 31.90
CA ALA A 282 1.72 -8.79 31.40
C ALA A 282 1.78 -10.32 31.16
N GLU A 283 2.21 -10.69 29.97
CA GLU A 283 2.34 -12.10 29.57
C GLU A 283 3.81 -12.47 29.39
N ARG A 284 4.17 -13.68 29.83
CA ARG A 284 5.50 -14.21 29.59
C ARG A 284 5.59 -14.75 28.16
N VAL A 285 6.50 -14.20 27.37
CA VAL A 285 6.76 -14.70 26.01
C VAL A 285 7.75 -15.84 26.12
N GLU A 286 7.41 -17.03 25.62
CA GLU A 286 8.34 -18.15 25.55
C GLU A 286 9.51 -17.78 24.64
N SER A 287 10.65 -17.49 25.23
CA SER A 287 11.91 -17.31 24.50
C SER A 287 12.65 -18.62 24.44
N GLY A 288 13.15 -18.98 23.27
CA GLY A 288 14.14 -20.03 23.13
C GLY A 288 15.33 -19.75 24.05
N THR A 289 15.77 -20.75 24.77
CA THR A 289 16.83 -20.74 25.75
C THR A 289 18.17 -20.34 25.11
N GLU A 290 18.49 -19.05 25.06
CA GLU A 290 19.86 -18.62 24.90
C GLU A 290 20.50 -18.63 26.29
N THR A 291 21.16 -19.71 26.60
CA THR A 291 21.96 -19.89 27.81
C THR A 291 23.29 -19.12 27.65
N VAL A 292 23.30 -17.88 28.06
CA VAL A 292 24.56 -17.19 28.32
C VAL A 292 24.80 -17.26 29.84
N THR A 293 25.68 -18.17 30.25
CA THR A 293 26.18 -18.32 31.64
C THR A 293 25.12 -18.35 32.75
N ASP A 294 24.63 -19.55 33.08
CA ASP A 294 23.88 -19.94 34.31
C ASP A 294 22.74 -19.02 34.82
N THR A 295 22.31 -18.06 34.01
CA THR A 295 21.24 -17.13 34.31
C THR A 295 20.20 -17.21 33.19
N THR A 296 18.94 -17.54 33.54
CA THR A 296 17.84 -17.64 32.56
C THR A 296 17.29 -16.24 32.36
N SER A 297 17.35 -15.72 31.13
CA SER A 297 16.64 -14.50 30.77
C SER A 297 15.20 -14.84 30.43
N ALA A 298 14.25 -14.20 31.10
CA ALA A 298 12.82 -14.26 30.78
C ALA A 298 12.39 -13.02 30.01
N ARG A 299 11.56 -13.21 28.98
CA ARG A 299 10.99 -12.11 28.21
C ARG A 299 9.49 -11.97 28.53
N TRP A 300 9.08 -10.75 28.78
CA TRP A 300 7.72 -10.38 29.10
C TRP A 300 7.17 -9.36 28.12
N SER A 301 5.88 -9.45 27.80
CA SER A 301 5.17 -8.45 26.99
C SER A 301 3.99 -7.89 27.76
N VAL A 302 3.76 -6.59 27.60
CA VAL A 302 2.60 -5.91 28.19
C VAL A 302 2.10 -4.82 27.25
N PRO A 303 0.77 -4.72 27.00
CA PRO A 303 0.22 -3.62 26.23
C PRO A 303 0.40 -2.30 26.96
N VAL A 304 0.80 -1.23 26.25
CA VAL A 304 1.06 0.10 26.80
C VAL A 304 0.51 1.20 25.88
N ASP A 305 0.10 2.34 26.46
CA ASP A 305 -0.41 3.49 25.70
C ASP A 305 0.60 4.64 25.58
N ALA A 306 1.58 4.72 26.45
CA ALA A 306 2.54 5.82 26.53
C ALA A 306 3.87 5.59 25.79
N GLY A 307 3.99 4.56 24.98
CA GLY A 307 5.17 4.26 24.15
C GLY A 307 6.47 4.22 24.94
N THR A 308 7.50 4.97 24.53
CA THR A 308 8.83 4.99 25.16
C THR A 308 8.78 5.41 26.65
N ARG A 309 7.80 6.20 27.08
CA ARG A 309 7.64 6.54 28.49
C ARG A 309 7.33 5.33 29.35
N SER A 310 6.52 4.40 28.84
CA SER A 310 6.22 3.14 29.51
C SER A 310 7.48 2.26 29.67
N ALA A 311 8.36 2.22 28.67
CA ALA A 311 9.63 1.50 28.78
C ALA A 311 10.52 2.05 29.90
N VAL A 312 10.66 3.37 29.98
CA VAL A 312 11.43 4.02 31.08
C VAL A 312 10.81 3.76 32.44
N ALA A 313 9.47 3.78 32.53
CA ALA A 313 8.76 3.48 33.77
C ALA A 313 8.98 2.01 34.20
N ALA A 314 8.92 1.06 33.24
CA ALA A 314 9.14 -0.35 33.49
C ALA A 314 10.55 -0.66 33.96
N VAL A 315 11.56 -0.11 33.30
CA VAL A 315 12.96 -0.26 33.71
C VAL A 315 13.18 0.26 35.14
N ARG A 316 12.61 1.42 35.48
CA ARG A 316 12.71 1.97 36.83
C ARG A 316 12.00 1.11 37.89
N ALA A 317 10.79 0.63 37.59
CA ALA A 317 10.02 -0.16 38.53
C ALA A 317 10.70 -1.52 38.80
N LEU A 318 11.16 -2.20 37.75
CA LEU A 318 11.86 -3.48 37.84
C LEU A 318 13.21 -3.33 38.58
N SER A 319 13.98 -2.29 38.27
CA SER A 319 15.25 -2.01 38.99
C SER A 319 15.00 -1.68 40.45
N ALA A 320 13.93 -0.97 40.81
CA ALA A 320 13.57 -0.70 42.21
C ALA A 320 13.15 -1.98 42.96
N ALA A 321 12.59 -2.96 42.22
CA ALA A 321 12.25 -4.30 42.73
C ALA A 321 13.48 -5.25 42.81
N GLY A 322 14.67 -4.80 42.42
CA GLY A 322 15.90 -5.60 42.42
C GLY A 322 16.04 -6.54 41.24
N ILE A 323 15.22 -6.37 40.21
CA ILE A 323 15.19 -7.18 38.96
C ILE A 323 16.11 -6.48 37.94
N GLU A 324 17.08 -7.22 37.42
CA GLU A 324 17.97 -6.74 36.37
C GLU A 324 17.31 -6.79 35.02
N VAL A 325 17.22 -5.63 34.35
CA VAL A 325 16.65 -5.50 33.01
C VAL A 325 17.79 -5.55 31.99
N VAL A 326 17.70 -6.51 31.07
CA VAL A 326 18.71 -6.71 29.99
C VAL A 326 18.35 -5.88 28.78
N ASP A 327 17.05 -5.86 28.43
CA ASP A 327 16.52 -5.11 27.29
C ASP A 327 15.09 -4.65 27.57
N ALA A 328 14.73 -3.50 26.99
CA ALA A 328 13.37 -3.00 27.03
C ALA A 328 13.07 -2.26 25.71
N SER A 329 12.18 -2.82 24.94
CA SER A 329 11.77 -2.28 23.65
C SER A 329 10.26 -2.07 23.60
N VAL A 330 9.83 -1.01 22.90
CA VAL A 330 8.42 -0.76 22.61
C VAL A 330 8.22 -0.95 21.12
N SER A 331 7.39 -1.90 20.77
CA SER A 331 6.91 -2.08 19.41
C SER A 331 5.52 -1.47 19.26
N THR A 332 5.33 -0.68 18.21
CA THR A 332 4.00 -0.29 17.76
C THR A 332 3.42 -1.43 16.94
N PRO A 333 2.11 -1.71 17.04
CA PRO A 333 1.47 -2.70 16.19
C PRO A 333 1.78 -2.44 14.72
N THR A 334 2.05 -3.49 13.99
CA THR A 334 2.21 -3.46 12.54
C THR A 334 0.87 -3.74 11.87
N LEU A 335 0.75 -3.47 10.57
CA LEU A 335 -0.43 -3.93 9.82
C LEU A 335 -0.51 -5.45 9.73
N ASP A 336 0.64 -6.17 9.89
CA ASP A 336 0.66 -7.63 9.98
C ASP A 336 -0.13 -8.11 11.21
N ASP A 337 0.07 -7.47 12.37
CA ASP A 337 -0.67 -7.77 13.60
C ASP A 337 -2.17 -7.51 13.44
N VAL A 338 -2.54 -6.42 12.76
CA VAL A 338 -3.93 -6.10 12.39
C VAL A 338 -4.52 -7.23 11.54
N PHE A 339 -3.81 -7.62 10.50
CA PHE A 339 -4.27 -8.63 9.55
C PHE A 339 -4.45 -10.01 10.21
N LEU A 340 -3.49 -10.43 11.05
CA LEU A 340 -3.58 -11.69 11.81
C LEU A 340 -4.80 -11.68 12.74
N THR A 341 -5.00 -10.59 13.50
CA THR A 341 -6.14 -10.45 14.41
C THR A 341 -7.47 -10.53 13.67
N LEU A 342 -7.58 -9.93 12.49
CA LEU A 342 -8.80 -9.93 11.68
C LEU A 342 -9.07 -11.30 11.03
N THR A 343 -8.03 -12.06 10.68
CA THR A 343 -8.17 -13.38 10.05
C THR A 343 -8.40 -14.51 11.06
N GLU A 344 -7.78 -14.48 12.23
CA GLU A 344 -7.98 -15.46 13.30
C GLU A 344 -9.39 -15.41 13.88
N ARG A 345 -9.97 -14.21 14.03
CA ARG A 345 -11.37 -14.04 14.47
C ARG A 345 -12.40 -14.60 13.49
N SER A 346 -12.03 -14.73 12.21
CA SER A 346 -12.92 -15.33 11.20
C SER A 346 -13.01 -16.85 11.28
N GLY A 347 -12.10 -17.52 12.00
CA GLY A 347 -12.05 -18.98 12.19
C GLY A 347 -12.83 -19.51 13.42
N THR A 348 -13.25 -18.66 14.34
CA THR A 348 -13.87 -19.06 15.61
C THR A 348 -15.09 -18.20 15.92
N THR A 349 -16.28 -18.77 15.68
CA THR A 349 -17.55 -18.50 16.40
C THR A 349 -18.33 -17.20 16.08
N GLY A 350 -19.63 -17.39 15.97
CA GLY A 350 -20.84 -16.62 16.09
C GLY A 350 -20.88 -15.19 16.65
N PRO A 351 -22.01 -14.49 16.45
CA PRO A 351 -22.10 -13.03 16.45
C PRO A 351 -22.38 -12.41 17.83
N ASP A 352 -21.56 -12.65 18.84
CA ASP A 352 -21.76 -12.02 20.14
C ASP A 352 -20.45 -11.81 20.89
N THR A 353 -19.71 -10.75 20.59
CA THR A 353 -18.85 -9.96 21.52
C THR A 353 -18.00 -8.95 20.75
N LEU A 354 -18.61 -7.92 20.20
CA LEU A 354 -17.90 -6.79 19.60
C LEU A 354 -18.32 -5.48 20.28
N GLY A 355 -17.93 -5.33 21.53
CA GLY A 355 -18.01 -4.02 22.19
C GLY A 355 -16.73 -3.25 21.92
N GLY A 356 -16.75 -2.27 21.03
CA GLY A 356 -15.68 -1.28 20.89
C GLY A 356 -14.94 -1.24 19.55
N VAL A 357 -14.98 -2.27 18.74
CA VAL A 357 -14.28 -2.32 17.45
C VAL A 357 -15.25 -2.09 16.26
N ASP A 358 -16.54 -2.34 16.45
CA ASP A 358 -17.58 -2.15 15.42
C ASP A 358 -17.77 -0.67 15.00
N GLU A 359 -17.43 0.28 15.87
CA GLU A 359 -17.60 1.72 15.57
C GLU A 359 -16.51 2.26 14.64
N ILE A 360 -15.36 1.60 14.57
CA ILE A 360 -14.23 1.96 13.68
C ILE A 360 -14.36 1.23 12.34
N ILE A 361 -14.98 0.05 12.32
CA ILE A 361 -15.05 -0.84 11.15
C ILE A 361 -16.11 -0.38 10.13
N HIS A 362 -17.12 0.41 10.55
CA HIS A 362 -18.27 0.81 9.71
C HIS A 362 -18.58 2.31 9.78
N ARG A 363 -17.56 3.18 9.72
CA ARG A 363 -17.82 4.62 9.59
C ARG A 363 -18.02 4.95 8.09
N PRO A 364 -19.26 5.22 7.63
CA PRO A 364 -19.44 5.71 6.27
C PRO A 364 -18.78 7.07 6.16
N ALA A 365 -17.92 7.26 5.20
CA ALA A 365 -17.33 8.55 4.87
C ALA A 365 -18.47 9.56 4.62
N GLY A 366 -18.73 10.47 5.58
CA GLY A 366 -19.73 11.50 5.37
C GLY A 366 -20.48 12.04 6.57
N SER A 367 -20.08 11.84 7.83
CA SER A 367 -20.76 12.42 8.99
C SER A 367 -19.88 13.26 9.89
N ASP A 368 -19.18 14.26 9.35
CA ASP A 368 -18.67 15.39 10.12
C ASP A 368 -19.08 16.71 9.45
N THR A 369 -20.34 17.10 9.71
CA THR A 369 -20.78 18.49 9.62
C THR A 369 -20.91 19.02 11.05
N ALA A 370 -19.83 19.53 11.62
CA ALA A 370 -19.87 20.43 12.76
C ALA A 370 -18.66 21.38 12.67
N ALA A 371 -19.00 22.62 12.39
CA ALA A 371 -18.28 23.87 12.50
C ALA A 371 -16.99 23.87 13.36
N GLY A 372 -15.88 24.21 12.70
CA GLY A 372 -14.62 24.62 13.30
C GLY A 372 -13.82 25.39 12.25
N GLU A 373 -13.47 26.64 12.58
CA GLU A 373 -12.81 27.63 11.73
C GLU A 373 -11.49 27.11 11.09
N PRO A 374 -11.06 27.67 9.94
CA PRO A 374 -9.88 27.20 9.22
C PRO A 374 -8.61 27.72 9.88
N GLU A 375 -7.87 26.89 10.55
CA GLU A 375 -6.47 27.16 10.91
C GLU A 375 -5.52 26.74 9.77
N ALA A 376 -4.54 27.59 9.61
CA ALA A 376 -3.44 27.68 8.67
C ALA A 376 -3.00 26.40 7.95
N LYS A 377 -2.80 26.55 6.63
CA LYS A 377 -2.04 25.68 5.74
C LYS A 377 -0.70 25.30 6.35
N GLY A 378 -0.57 24.08 6.86
CA GLY A 378 0.70 23.45 7.13
C GLY A 378 1.33 23.02 5.80
N GLU A 379 2.61 23.34 5.64
CA GLU A 379 3.43 22.87 4.53
C GLU A 379 3.40 21.33 4.43
N PRO A 380 3.55 20.76 3.23
CA PRO A 380 3.58 19.30 3.05
C PRO A 380 4.76 18.72 3.83
N VAL A 381 4.47 17.92 4.81
CA VAL A 381 5.48 17.17 5.57
C VAL A 381 6.07 16.13 4.63
N ASP A 382 7.35 16.27 4.35
CA ASP A 382 8.15 15.35 3.55
C ASP A 382 8.20 13.98 4.26
N ARG A 383 7.33 13.06 3.86
CA ARG A 383 7.14 11.74 4.49
C ARG A 383 8.34 10.79 4.27
N PHE A 384 9.30 11.18 3.43
CA PHE A 384 10.43 10.33 3.05
C PHE A 384 11.76 10.67 3.75
N ALA A 385 11.83 11.75 4.57
CA ALA A 385 13.08 12.20 5.18
C ALA A 385 13.51 11.44 6.46
N ALA A 386 12.72 10.52 6.97
CA ALA A 386 12.96 9.88 8.27
C ALA A 386 13.64 8.50 8.25
N ALA A 387 14.05 7.96 7.11
CA ALA A 387 14.66 6.63 7.00
C ALA A 387 16.09 6.63 6.46
N GLY A 388 16.91 7.63 6.76
CA GLY A 388 18.28 7.71 6.27
C GLY A 388 19.21 8.52 7.16
N GLY A 389 19.44 8.08 8.38
CA GLY A 389 20.41 8.69 9.28
C GLY A 389 21.23 7.66 10.01
N SER A 390 22.42 7.39 9.51
CA SER A 390 23.60 7.24 10.36
C SER A 390 24.88 7.07 9.53
N ASP A 391 25.79 7.97 9.81
CA ASP A 391 27.25 7.82 9.88
C ASP A 391 28.05 7.51 8.62
N VAL A 392 28.65 8.55 8.07
CA VAL A 392 30.05 8.46 7.63
C VAL A 392 30.82 9.66 8.16
N LEU A 393 31.62 9.40 9.20
CA LEU A 393 32.75 10.21 9.60
C LEU A 393 33.88 10.04 8.57
N GLY A 394 34.50 11.17 8.24
CA GLY A 394 35.48 11.32 7.21
C GLY A 394 36.82 10.60 7.44
N ALA A 395 37.56 10.56 6.38
CA ALA A 395 39.02 10.75 6.38
C ALA A 395 39.49 11.13 4.99
N ASP A 396 40.16 12.23 4.98
CA ASP A 396 41.03 12.85 3.99
C ASP A 396 42.19 11.90 3.61
N GLU A 397 42.65 11.88 2.36
CA GLU A 397 44.01 12.13 1.91
C GLU A 397 44.27 11.66 0.46
N ARG A 398 44.42 12.60 -0.37
CA ARG A 398 45.56 12.93 -1.31
C ARG A 398 46.31 11.80 -2.02
N ALA A 399 46.29 12.00 -3.31
CA ALA A 399 47.42 12.20 -4.23
C ALA A 399 48.06 10.99 -4.91
N ALA A 400 48.15 11.17 -6.18
CA ALA A 400 49.26 10.94 -7.11
C ALA A 400 49.48 9.53 -7.68
N ASP A 401 49.40 9.47 -8.89
CA ASP A 401 50.46 9.30 -9.93
C ASP A 401 50.19 8.14 -10.90
N SER A 402 50.08 8.46 -12.14
CA SER A 402 50.37 7.63 -13.34
C SER A 402 51.90 7.53 -13.51
N PRO A 403 52.52 6.74 -14.40
CA PRO A 403 52.01 6.10 -15.62
C PRO A 403 52.68 4.74 -16.00
N ASP A 404 52.26 4.28 -17.21
CA ASP A 404 53.04 3.43 -18.17
C ASP A 404 53.29 1.92 -17.82
N ASP A 405 52.94 1.01 -18.66
CA ASP A 405 53.69 0.45 -19.79
C ASP A 405 53.03 -0.81 -20.40
N ARG A 406 52.81 -0.74 -21.68
CA ARG A 406 53.06 -1.66 -22.81
C ARG A 406 53.02 -3.19 -22.64
N ALA A 407 52.29 -3.72 -23.60
CA ALA A 407 52.66 -4.83 -24.51
C ALA A 407 52.61 -6.27 -23.92
N ASP A 408 51.99 -7.21 -24.50
CA ASP A 408 52.29 -7.88 -25.76
C ASP A 408 51.38 -9.10 -26.00
N ARG A 409 50.91 -9.23 -27.22
CA ARG A 409 50.69 -10.44 -28.06
C ARG A 409 50.42 -11.81 -27.43
N SER A 410 49.43 -12.49 -27.84
CA SER A 410 49.34 -13.41 -29.02
C SER A 410 48.38 -14.56 -28.74
N GLU A 411 47.49 -14.78 -29.68
CA GLU A 411 47.31 -15.98 -30.51
C GLU A 411 46.82 -17.30 -29.89
N HIS A 412 45.86 -17.78 -30.60
CA HIS A 412 45.40 -19.15 -30.93
C HIS A 412 44.03 -19.49 -30.32
N ALA A 413 42.98 -19.54 -31.13
CA ALA A 413 42.64 -20.48 -32.22
C ALA A 413 42.08 -21.83 -31.72
N HIS A 414 40.88 -22.06 -32.17
CA HIS A 414 40.23 -23.33 -32.58
C HIS A 414 39.41 -24.16 -31.59
N VAL A 415 38.16 -24.32 -32.06
CA VAL A 415 37.41 -25.58 -32.32
C VAL A 415 36.68 -26.22 -31.16
N HIS A 416 35.40 -26.12 -31.10
CA HIS A 416 34.32 -27.00 -31.60
C HIS A 416 32.96 -26.35 -31.37
#